data_8937ef4752a182096a72f49569bd8a49
#
_entry.id   8937ef4752a182096a72f49569bd8a49
#
_cell.length_a   1.000
_cell.length_b   1.000
_cell.length_c   1.000
_cell.angle_alpha   90.00
_cell.angle_beta   90.00
_cell.angle_gamma   90.00
#
_symmetry.space_group_name_H-M   'P 1'
#
loop_
_entity.id
_entity.type
_entity.pdbx_description
1 polymer ?
#
loop_
_entity_poly.entity_id
_entity_poly.type
_entity_poly.pdbx_seq_one_letter_code
_entity_poly.pdbx_strand_id
1 'polypeptide(L)'
;YYNDFSMNKRSKVDGVVNFFRPLVAKGLPIDAIGMQGHMIYGDTDYVKEYTYSIKAIASIGLKSQFTELDLTMLPNPFGFSGANVSDNISYKDAMDPYKDGLPKEKQEQFDQFWLDFFQMLMDNKENVIRATFWCLNDANSWRNDFPIKGRTDYATLFDRQCKPKPAIQKLIDMVKDQEKKALKENKPNKNK
;
A
#
# COMPACT_ATOMS: atom_id res chain seq x y z
N TYR A 1 -10.03 -12.31 -10.78
CA TYR A 1 -8.89 -11.43 -10.52
C TYR A 1 -7.57 -12.20 -10.66
N TYR A 2 -6.55 -11.54 -11.17
CA TYR A 2 -5.14 -11.96 -11.02
C TYR A 2 -4.52 -11.18 -9.88
N ASN A 3 -3.65 -11.79 -9.07
CA ASN A 3 -2.99 -11.13 -7.94
C ASN A 3 -1.51 -11.48 -7.90
N ASP A 4 -0.65 -10.45 -7.69
CA ASP A 4 0.80 -10.66 -7.68
C ASP A 4 1.54 -9.66 -6.77
N PHE A 5 2.78 -9.99 -6.41
CA PHE A 5 3.70 -9.15 -5.65
C PHE A 5 4.60 -8.31 -6.57
N SER A 6 5.35 -7.36 -6.00
CA SER A 6 6.28 -6.47 -6.73
C SER A 6 5.63 -5.69 -7.88
N MET A 7 4.35 -5.42 -7.80
CA MET A 7 3.60 -4.65 -8.80
C MET A 7 3.90 -3.13 -8.75
N ASN A 8 4.82 -2.70 -7.89
CA ASN A 8 5.48 -1.39 -7.92
C ASN A 8 6.69 -1.35 -8.88
N LYS A 9 7.10 -2.48 -9.45
CA LYS A 9 8.21 -2.54 -10.42
C LYS A 9 7.65 -2.45 -11.84
N ARG A 10 8.01 -1.40 -12.59
CA ARG A 10 7.48 -1.13 -13.93
C ARG A 10 7.64 -2.31 -14.88
N SER A 11 8.83 -2.93 -14.93
CA SER A 11 9.07 -4.10 -15.79
C SER A 11 8.14 -5.27 -15.48
N LYS A 12 7.78 -5.49 -14.20
CA LYS A 12 6.81 -6.51 -13.78
C LYS A 12 5.41 -6.14 -14.29
N VAL A 13 4.99 -4.90 -14.06
CA VAL A 13 3.68 -4.40 -14.49
C VAL A 13 3.53 -4.46 -16.01
N ASP A 14 4.55 -4.02 -16.74
CA ASP A 14 4.55 -4.06 -18.21
C ASP A 14 4.43 -5.50 -18.72
N GLY A 15 5.12 -6.45 -18.10
CA GLY A 15 5.00 -7.87 -18.38
C GLY A 15 3.57 -8.40 -18.15
N VAL A 16 2.96 -8.05 -17.00
CA VAL A 16 1.56 -8.42 -16.66
C VAL A 16 0.58 -7.80 -17.67
N VAL A 17 0.72 -6.51 -17.96
CA VAL A 17 -0.15 -5.80 -18.91
C VAL A 17 -0.03 -6.41 -20.31
N ASN A 18 1.20 -6.68 -20.78
CA ASN A 18 1.43 -7.29 -22.08
C ASN A 18 0.86 -8.70 -22.17
N PHE A 19 0.92 -9.48 -21.09
CA PHE A 19 0.31 -10.81 -21.01
C PHE A 19 -1.23 -10.74 -21.09
N PHE A 20 -1.85 -9.84 -20.34
CA PHE A 20 -3.33 -9.78 -20.27
C PHE A 20 -3.95 -9.03 -21.45
N ARG A 21 -3.27 -8.09 -22.08
CA ARG A 21 -3.79 -7.30 -23.20
C ARG A 21 -4.47 -8.14 -24.30
N PRO A 22 -3.83 -9.16 -24.91
CA PRO A 22 -4.48 -9.98 -25.94
C PRO A 22 -5.60 -10.86 -25.40
N LEU A 23 -5.55 -11.24 -24.12
CA LEU A 23 -6.57 -12.05 -23.48
C LEU A 23 -7.85 -11.23 -23.23
N VAL A 24 -7.70 -10.02 -22.70
CA VAL A 24 -8.81 -9.08 -22.51
C VAL A 24 -9.44 -8.74 -23.86
N ALA A 25 -8.66 -8.48 -24.89
CA ALA A 25 -9.16 -8.20 -26.23
C ALA A 25 -9.96 -9.37 -26.83
N LYS A 26 -9.70 -10.61 -26.39
CA LYS A 26 -10.46 -11.81 -26.78
C LYS A 26 -11.64 -12.11 -25.84
N GLY A 27 -11.97 -11.22 -24.89
CA GLY A 27 -13.11 -11.36 -23.99
C GLY A 27 -12.86 -12.26 -22.78
N LEU A 28 -11.58 -12.42 -22.32
CA LEU A 28 -11.31 -13.11 -21.06
C LEU A 28 -12.09 -12.44 -19.92
N PRO A 29 -12.89 -13.19 -19.13
CA PRO A 29 -13.69 -12.64 -18.04
C PRO A 29 -12.79 -12.35 -16.82
N ILE A 30 -12.07 -11.23 -16.87
CA ILE A 30 -11.23 -10.70 -15.79
C ILE A 30 -11.60 -9.24 -15.55
N ASP A 31 -11.82 -8.87 -14.30
CA ASP A 31 -12.25 -7.51 -13.92
C ASP A 31 -11.11 -6.64 -13.44
N ALA A 32 -10.15 -7.22 -12.71
CA ALA A 32 -9.07 -6.45 -12.10
C ALA A 32 -7.76 -7.25 -11.92
N ILE A 33 -6.68 -6.49 -11.81
CA ILE A 33 -5.36 -6.96 -11.37
C ILE A 33 -5.17 -6.56 -9.90
N GLY A 34 -4.84 -7.55 -9.06
CA GLY A 34 -4.46 -7.37 -7.67
C GLY A 34 -2.96 -7.09 -7.53
N MET A 35 -2.63 -6.16 -6.66
CA MET A 35 -1.29 -5.80 -6.26
C MET A 35 -1.19 -6.04 -4.75
N GLN A 36 -0.27 -6.89 -4.28
CA GLN A 36 -0.17 -7.19 -2.85
C GLN A 36 0.04 -5.91 -2.03
N GLY A 37 1.05 -5.12 -2.36
CA GLY A 37 1.26 -3.84 -1.69
C GLY A 37 2.05 -3.94 -0.38
N HIS A 38 2.95 -4.93 -0.27
CA HIS A 38 3.92 -5.01 0.81
C HIS A 38 5.03 -3.98 0.59
N MET A 39 5.11 -2.98 1.46
CA MET A 39 5.99 -1.83 1.29
C MET A 39 7.02 -1.72 2.39
N ILE A 40 8.18 -1.12 2.06
CA ILE A 40 9.28 -0.84 2.99
C ILE A 40 9.57 0.65 2.89
N TYR A 41 9.48 1.37 4.01
CA TYR A 41 9.71 2.80 4.02
C TYR A 41 11.12 3.15 3.52
N GLY A 42 11.18 4.06 2.54
CA GLY A 42 12.45 4.52 1.97
C GLY A 42 13.05 3.62 0.88
N ASP A 43 12.43 2.47 0.55
CA ASP A 43 12.94 1.58 -0.51
C ASP A 43 12.72 2.16 -1.91
N THR A 44 11.56 2.74 -2.14
CA THR A 44 11.20 3.40 -3.40
C THR A 44 10.09 4.43 -3.19
N ASP A 45 9.82 5.26 -4.21
CA ASP A 45 8.64 6.13 -4.26
C ASP A 45 7.40 5.32 -4.66
N TYR A 46 6.79 4.65 -3.68
CA TYR A 46 5.62 3.80 -3.93
C TYR A 46 4.42 4.55 -4.50
N VAL A 47 4.21 5.80 -4.13
CA VAL A 47 3.12 6.64 -4.66
C VAL A 47 3.26 6.80 -6.16
N LYS A 48 4.44 7.16 -6.61
CA LYS A 48 4.78 7.30 -8.05
C LYS A 48 4.69 5.97 -8.79
N GLU A 49 5.27 4.92 -8.23
CA GLU A 49 5.36 3.63 -8.91
C GLU A 49 3.98 2.93 -8.99
N TYR A 50 3.17 2.99 -7.94
CA TYR A 50 1.80 2.46 -8.01
C TYR A 50 0.86 3.32 -8.86
N THR A 51 1.07 4.64 -8.93
CA THR A 51 0.37 5.49 -9.92
C THR A 51 0.63 5.01 -11.34
N TYR A 52 1.89 4.68 -11.67
CA TYR A 52 2.24 4.08 -12.96
C TYR A 52 1.49 2.77 -13.18
N SER A 53 1.51 1.88 -12.20
CA SER A 53 0.90 0.54 -12.27
C SER A 53 -0.61 0.62 -12.52
N ILE A 54 -1.31 1.47 -11.78
CA ILE A 54 -2.75 1.69 -11.93
C ILE A 54 -3.07 2.18 -13.35
N LYS A 55 -2.31 3.15 -13.87
CA LYS A 55 -2.50 3.67 -15.24
C LYS A 55 -2.19 2.64 -16.30
N ALA A 56 -1.15 1.85 -16.13
CA ALA A 56 -0.77 0.79 -17.06
C ALA A 56 -1.87 -0.31 -17.12
N ILE A 57 -2.40 -0.74 -15.97
CA ILE A 57 -3.51 -1.70 -15.89
C ILE A 57 -4.77 -1.11 -16.52
N ALA A 58 -5.09 0.14 -16.23
CA ALA A 58 -6.26 0.83 -16.81
C ALA A 58 -6.16 0.94 -18.35
N SER A 59 -4.95 1.01 -18.92
CA SER A 59 -4.74 1.11 -20.38
C SER A 59 -5.23 -0.12 -21.17
N ILE A 60 -5.50 -1.23 -20.49
CA ILE A 60 -6.08 -2.45 -21.08
C ILE A 60 -7.52 -2.70 -20.66
N GLY A 61 -8.18 -1.69 -20.05
CA GLY A 61 -9.59 -1.75 -19.64
C GLY A 61 -9.83 -2.48 -18.31
N LEU A 62 -8.78 -2.82 -17.55
CA LEU A 62 -8.92 -3.48 -16.25
C LEU A 62 -8.82 -2.49 -15.08
N LYS A 63 -9.40 -2.87 -13.96
CA LYS A 63 -9.28 -2.15 -12.69
C LYS A 63 -8.10 -2.68 -11.89
N SER A 64 -7.67 -1.91 -10.90
CA SER A 64 -6.65 -2.28 -9.93
C SER A 64 -7.27 -2.50 -8.56
N GLN A 65 -6.66 -3.36 -7.75
CA GLN A 65 -6.96 -3.48 -6.32
C GLN A 65 -5.67 -3.73 -5.54
N PHE A 66 -5.63 -3.23 -4.31
CA PHE A 66 -4.60 -3.61 -3.35
C PHE A 66 -5.14 -4.71 -2.45
N THR A 67 -4.38 -5.79 -2.27
CA THR A 67 -4.87 -7.00 -1.62
C THR A 67 -4.23 -7.27 -0.25
N GLU A 68 -3.04 -6.70 0.00
CA GLU A 68 -2.23 -7.06 1.16
C GLU A 68 -1.39 -5.87 1.67
N LEU A 69 -2.01 -4.69 1.77
CA LEU A 69 -1.30 -3.47 2.17
C LEU A 69 -0.68 -3.59 3.55
N ASP A 70 0.59 -3.34 3.64
CA ASP A 70 1.33 -3.07 4.87
C ASP A 70 2.56 -2.20 4.57
N LEU A 71 3.09 -1.52 5.60
CA LEU A 71 4.28 -0.67 5.51
C LEU A 71 5.21 -0.93 6.68
N THR A 72 6.35 -1.59 6.45
CA THR A 72 7.37 -1.68 7.49
C THR A 72 8.23 -0.42 7.57
N MET A 73 8.50 0.03 8.80
CA MET A 73 9.47 1.08 9.10
C MET A 73 10.84 0.51 9.51
N LEU A 74 10.94 -0.82 9.62
CA LEU A 74 12.17 -1.51 9.97
C LEU A 74 13.14 -1.59 8.79
N PRO A 75 14.45 -1.65 9.06
CA PRO A 75 15.44 -1.85 8.01
C PRO A 75 15.18 -3.10 7.19
N ASN A 76 15.36 -2.99 5.87
CA ASN A 76 15.36 -4.15 4.99
C ASN A 76 16.71 -4.86 5.08
N PRO A 77 16.80 -6.16 5.37
CA PRO A 77 18.07 -6.88 5.37
C PRO A 77 18.75 -6.81 4.01
N PHE A 78 20.00 -6.44 4.02
CA PHE A 78 20.80 -6.27 2.80
C PHE A 78 20.81 -7.56 1.95
N GLY A 79 20.52 -7.42 0.66
CA GLY A 79 20.49 -8.55 -0.29
C GLY A 79 19.22 -9.40 -0.23
N PHE A 80 18.29 -9.13 0.70
CA PHE A 80 17.02 -9.82 0.75
C PHE A 80 16.03 -9.22 -0.26
N SER A 81 15.64 -10.00 -1.25
CA SER A 81 14.66 -9.59 -2.27
C SER A 81 13.59 -10.65 -2.56
N GLY A 82 13.64 -11.78 -1.86
CA GLY A 82 12.73 -12.91 -2.08
C GLY A 82 11.34 -12.71 -1.45
N ALA A 83 10.34 -13.38 -2.04
CA ALA A 83 8.99 -13.49 -1.49
C ALA A 83 8.75 -14.85 -0.80
N ASN A 84 9.79 -15.67 -0.65
CA ASN A 84 9.68 -16.97 0.00
C ASN A 84 9.72 -16.82 1.53
N VAL A 85 8.58 -16.98 2.18
CA VAL A 85 8.44 -16.85 3.63
C VAL A 85 9.17 -17.92 4.46
N SER A 86 9.67 -18.98 3.83
CA SER A 86 10.50 -19.99 4.50
C SER A 86 11.97 -19.56 4.67
N ASP A 87 12.39 -18.51 3.94
CA ASP A 87 13.75 -17.98 4.04
C ASP A 87 13.85 -17.10 5.28
N ASN A 88 14.41 -17.65 6.36
CA ASN A 88 14.69 -16.93 7.57
C ASN A 88 16.12 -16.41 7.57
N ILE A 89 16.27 -15.11 7.76
CA ILE A 89 17.54 -14.46 8.02
C ILE A 89 17.76 -14.44 9.54
N SER A 90 18.99 -14.68 9.98
CA SER A 90 19.31 -14.63 11.41
C SER A 90 18.93 -13.29 12.01
N TYR A 91 18.21 -13.32 13.14
CA TYR A 91 17.86 -12.12 13.88
C TYR A 91 19.11 -11.35 14.33
N LYS A 92 19.10 -10.05 14.11
CA LYS A 92 20.14 -9.13 14.58
C LYS A 92 19.46 -7.90 15.19
N ASP A 93 19.97 -7.44 16.34
CA ASP A 93 19.42 -6.26 17.03
C ASP A 93 19.38 -5.00 16.16
N ALA A 94 20.37 -4.82 15.28
CA ALA A 94 20.40 -3.72 14.32
C ALA A 94 19.23 -3.73 13.33
N MET A 95 18.57 -4.89 13.14
CA MET A 95 17.41 -5.04 12.25
C MET A 95 16.07 -4.90 12.97
N ASP A 96 16.10 -4.66 14.28
CA ASP A 96 14.92 -4.37 15.11
C ASP A 96 15.16 -3.18 16.05
N PRO A 97 15.43 -1.98 15.49
CA PRO A 97 15.83 -0.82 16.28
C PRO A 97 14.71 -0.20 17.12
N TYR A 98 13.46 -0.66 16.96
CA TYR A 98 12.29 -0.02 17.57
C TYR A 98 11.52 -0.96 18.51
N LYS A 99 12.24 -1.83 19.25
CA LYS A 99 11.65 -2.82 20.19
C LYS A 99 10.71 -2.18 21.21
N ASP A 100 11.07 -0.98 21.70
CA ASP A 100 10.34 -0.28 22.77
C ASP A 100 9.30 0.73 22.25
N GLY A 101 9.07 0.77 20.95
CA GLY A 101 8.14 1.69 20.31
C GLY A 101 8.70 2.40 19.10
N LEU A 102 7.84 2.78 18.19
CA LEU A 102 8.25 3.57 17.03
C LEU A 102 8.56 5.00 17.48
N PRO A 103 9.77 5.54 17.19
CA PRO A 103 10.09 6.93 17.51
C PRO A 103 9.09 7.91 16.89
N LYS A 104 8.83 9.04 17.55
CA LYS A 104 7.88 10.05 17.10
C LYS A 104 8.09 10.46 15.64
N GLU A 105 9.32 10.73 15.26
CA GLU A 105 9.66 11.06 13.86
C GLU A 105 9.28 9.95 12.89
N LYS A 106 9.53 8.68 13.25
CA LYS A 106 9.15 7.52 12.43
C LYS A 106 7.65 7.32 12.37
N GLN A 107 6.93 7.61 13.44
CA GLN A 107 5.47 7.62 13.44
C GLN A 107 4.91 8.72 12.52
N GLU A 108 5.49 9.92 12.55
CA GLU A 108 5.10 11.03 11.67
C GLU A 108 5.37 10.68 10.18
N GLN A 109 6.51 10.05 9.90
CA GLN A 109 6.84 9.56 8.56
C GLN A 109 5.87 8.46 8.09
N PHE A 110 5.50 7.53 8.97
CA PHE A 110 4.50 6.49 8.70
C PHE A 110 3.13 7.11 8.39
N ASP A 111 2.70 8.07 9.21
CA ASP A 111 1.42 8.74 9.02
C ASP A 111 1.38 9.50 7.69
N GLN A 112 2.45 10.25 7.38
CA GLN A 112 2.53 11.01 6.13
C GLN A 112 2.52 10.10 4.90
N PHE A 113 3.25 8.99 4.97
CA PHE A 113 3.24 8.00 3.89
C PHE A 113 1.81 7.51 3.58
N TRP A 114 1.03 7.18 4.61
CA TRP A 114 -0.34 6.73 4.40
C TRP A 114 -1.26 7.83 3.88
N LEU A 115 -1.06 9.08 4.29
CA LEU A 115 -1.79 10.22 3.72
C LEU A 115 -1.53 10.36 2.22
N ASP A 116 -0.26 10.33 1.81
CA ASP A 116 0.13 10.44 0.40
C ASP A 116 -0.36 9.25 -0.42
N PHE A 117 -0.29 8.05 0.16
CA PHE A 117 -0.75 6.83 -0.49
C PHE A 117 -2.28 6.82 -0.69
N PHE A 118 -3.05 7.19 0.33
CA PHE A 118 -4.51 7.29 0.21
C PHE A 118 -4.95 8.45 -0.69
N GLN A 119 -4.21 9.56 -0.71
CA GLN A 119 -4.44 10.62 -1.69
C GLN A 119 -4.27 10.07 -3.12
N MET A 120 -3.23 9.31 -3.38
CA MET A 120 -3.01 8.65 -4.67
C MET A 120 -4.16 7.71 -5.03
N LEU A 121 -4.69 6.92 -4.07
CA LEU A 121 -5.86 6.07 -4.31
C LEU A 121 -7.08 6.89 -4.69
N MET A 122 -7.34 8.00 -3.99
CA MET A 122 -8.48 8.90 -4.29
C MET A 122 -8.35 9.57 -5.64
N ASP A 123 -7.15 10.00 -6.01
CA ASP A 123 -6.86 10.59 -7.33
C ASP A 123 -7.07 9.59 -8.48
N ASN A 124 -7.01 8.30 -8.17
CA ASN A 124 -7.21 7.19 -9.12
C ASN A 124 -8.47 6.35 -8.85
N LYS A 125 -9.44 6.88 -8.10
CA LYS A 125 -10.65 6.15 -7.66
C LYS A 125 -11.44 5.47 -8.77
N GLU A 126 -11.42 6.01 -9.97
CA GLU A 126 -12.08 5.42 -11.13
C GLU A 126 -11.42 4.11 -11.60
N ASN A 127 -10.15 3.89 -11.22
CA ASN A 127 -9.36 2.74 -11.63
C ASN A 127 -9.00 1.79 -10.48
N VAL A 128 -9.24 2.20 -9.23
CA VAL A 128 -8.97 1.39 -8.03
C VAL A 128 -10.28 1.01 -7.36
N ILE A 129 -10.55 -0.29 -7.27
CA ILE A 129 -11.83 -0.81 -6.75
C ILE A 129 -11.77 -1.23 -5.29
N ARG A 130 -10.58 -1.48 -4.75
CA ARG A 130 -10.42 -1.95 -3.36
C ARG A 130 -8.99 -1.72 -2.84
N ALA A 131 -8.90 -1.43 -1.55
CA ALA A 131 -7.66 -1.46 -0.77
C ALA A 131 -7.88 -2.32 0.49
N THR A 132 -7.10 -3.38 0.63
CA THR A 132 -7.19 -4.34 1.75
C THR A 132 -5.86 -4.37 2.47
N PHE A 133 -5.90 -4.21 3.79
CA PHE A 133 -4.72 -4.35 4.64
C PHE A 133 -4.48 -5.83 4.96
N TRP A 134 -3.19 -6.21 5.03
CA TRP A 134 -2.76 -7.54 5.44
C TRP A 134 -2.50 -7.55 6.94
N CYS A 135 -3.25 -8.36 7.66
CA CYS A 135 -3.34 -8.39 9.10
C CYS A 135 -4.20 -7.27 9.74
N LEU A 136 -4.75 -7.60 10.90
CA LEU A 136 -5.66 -6.73 11.63
C LEU A 136 -4.92 -5.61 12.37
N ASN A 137 -3.80 -5.95 13.02
CA ASN A 137 -3.02 -5.06 13.88
C ASN A 137 -1.53 -5.46 13.88
N ASP A 138 -0.70 -4.64 14.49
CA ASP A 138 0.75 -4.87 14.54
C ASP A 138 1.15 -6.17 15.25
N ALA A 139 0.35 -6.65 16.24
CA ALA A 139 0.66 -7.90 16.93
C ALA A 139 0.52 -9.13 16.02
N ASN A 140 -0.39 -9.08 15.05
CA ASN A 140 -0.65 -10.16 14.11
C ASN A 140 0.09 -10.00 12.79
N SER A 141 0.94 -8.98 12.64
CA SER A 141 1.68 -8.74 11.40
C SER A 141 2.70 -9.87 11.17
N TRP A 142 2.65 -10.45 9.97
CA TRP A 142 3.64 -11.43 9.50
C TRP A 142 5.06 -10.87 9.47
N ARG A 143 5.17 -9.55 9.38
CA ARG A 143 6.44 -8.83 9.36
C ARG A 143 7.22 -8.92 10.68
N ASN A 144 6.56 -9.33 11.76
CA ASN A 144 7.25 -9.62 13.02
C ASN A 144 8.20 -10.82 12.89
N ASP A 145 7.89 -11.75 11.98
CA ASP A 145 8.63 -13.01 11.82
C ASP A 145 9.29 -13.18 10.46
N PHE A 146 9.06 -12.25 9.53
CA PHE A 146 9.64 -12.29 8.20
C PHE A 146 10.11 -10.89 7.76
N PRO A 147 11.28 -10.75 7.11
CA PRO A 147 12.28 -11.80 6.78
C PRO A 147 13.15 -12.25 7.96
N ILE A 148 13.02 -11.62 9.12
CA ILE A 148 13.77 -11.96 10.34
C ILE A 148 12.76 -12.24 11.45
N LYS A 149 12.86 -13.44 12.04
CA LYS A 149 11.96 -13.88 13.11
C LYS A 149 12.17 -13.08 14.40
N GLY A 150 11.07 -12.71 15.05
CA GLY A 150 11.04 -12.09 16.36
C GLY A 150 11.31 -10.58 16.36
N ARG A 151 11.14 -9.88 15.22
CA ARG A 151 11.19 -8.41 15.18
C ARG A 151 9.89 -7.79 15.73
N THR A 152 9.98 -6.52 16.11
CA THR A 152 8.83 -5.72 16.55
C THR A 152 8.47 -4.72 15.44
N ASP A 153 7.58 -5.14 14.51
CA ASP A 153 7.16 -4.28 13.41
C ASP A 153 5.86 -3.51 13.74
N TYR A 154 5.67 -2.38 13.05
CA TYR A 154 4.55 -1.43 13.19
C TYR A 154 3.83 -1.24 11.85
N ALA A 155 3.60 -2.33 11.12
CA ALA A 155 3.28 -2.32 9.70
C ALA A 155 1.82 -1.99 9.36
N THR A 156 0.90 -1.98 10.35
CA THR A 156 -0.53 -1.79 10.12
C THR A 156 -1.05 -0.45 10.63
N LEU A 157 -2.32 -0.14 10.36
CA LEU A 157 -2.98 1.08 10.87
C LEU A 157 -3.48 0.97 12.32
N PHE A 158 -3.45 -0.23 12.91
CA PHE A 158 -3.81 -0.46 14.30
C PHE A 158 -2.60 -0.97 15.09
N ASP A 159 -2.45 -0.46 16.30
CA ASP A 159 -1.37 -0.88 17.18
C ASP A 159 -1.58 -2.30 17.75
N ARG A 160 -0.63 -2.78 18.56
CA ARG A 160 -0.68 -4.13 19.18
C ARG A 160 -1.87 -4.35 20.11
N GLN A 161 -2.53 -3.29 20.58
CA GLN A 161 -3.72 -3.30 21.43
C GLN A 161 -5.00 -3.02 20.63
N CYS A 162 -4.95 -3.10 19.30
CA CYS A 162 -6.06 -2.79 18.39
C CYS A 162 -6.57 -1.33 18.47
N LYS A 163 -5.75 -0.41 18.98
CA LYS A 163 -6.08 1.02 18.95
C LYS A 163 -5.67 1.62 17.60
N PRO A 164 -6.48 2.53 17.05
CA PRO A 164 -6.14 3.20 15.80
C PRO A 164 -4.88 4.07 15.99
N LYS A 165 -3.95 3.97 15.07
CA LYS A 165 -2.80 4.87 15.00
C LYS A 165 -3.21 6.27 14.52
N PRO A 166 -2.41 7.31 14.77
CA PRO A 166 -2.73 8.69 14.37
C PRO A 166 -3.06 8.84 12.87
N ALA A 167 -2.45 8.03 12.02
CA ALA A 167 -2.74 7.99 10.59
C ALA A 167 -4.23 7.85 10.29
N ILE A 168 -4.98 7.02 11.05
CA ILE A 168 -6.42 6.80 10.81
C ILE A 168 -7.20 8.10 10.98
N GLN A 169 -6.97 8.83 12.07
CA GLN A 169 -7.69 10.10 12.30
C GLN A 169 -7.35 11.13 11.23
N LYS A 170 -6.07 11.23 10.85
CA LYS A 170 -5.62 12.12 9.77
C LYS A 170 -6.26 11.76 8.42
N LEU A 171 -6.38 10.47 8.11
CA LEU A 171 -7.06 9.99 6.89
C LEU A 171 -8.55 10.35 6.90
N ILE A 172 -9.25 10.17 8.02
CA ILE A 172 -10.66 10.55 8.17
C ILE A 172 -10.83 12.06 7.95
N ASP A 173 -9.96 12.88 8.53
CA ASP A 173 -10.02 14.34 8.41
C ASP A 173 -9.74 14.77 6.95
N MET A 174 -8.78 14.14 6.29
CA MET A 174 -8.46 14.37 4.88
C MET A 174 -9.68 14.09 3.97
N VAL A 175 -10.36 12.96 4.16
CA VAL A 175 -11.56 12.61 3.37
C VAL A 175 -12.68 13.62 3.61
N LYS A 176 -12.97 13.95 4.87
CA LYS A 176 -13.99 14.95 5.22
C LYS A 176 -13.74 16.31 4.61
N ASP A 177 -12.48 16.74 4.54
CA ASP A 177 -12.12 18.03 3.96
C ASP A 177 -12.26 18.03 2.43
N GLN A 178 -11.97 16.91 1.78
CA GLN A 178 -12.23 16.77 0.34
C GLN A 178 -13.74 16.77 0.03
N GLU A 179 -14.55 16.09 0.81
CA GLU A 179 -16.02 16.13 0.66
C GLU A 179 -16.57 17.55 0.81
N LYS A 180 -16.09 18.31 1.83
CA LYS A 180 -16.49 19.71 2.03
C LYS A 180 -16.09 20.59 0.85
N LYS A 181 -14.91 20.39 0.25
CA LYS A 181 -14.46 21.13 -0.93
C LYS A 181 -15.35 20.83 -2.14
N ALA A 182 -15.61 19.56 -2.43
CA ALA A 182 -16.47 19.14 -3.52
C ALA A 182 -17.90 19.70 -3.41
N LEU A 183 -18.47 19.73 -2.19
CA LEU A 183 -19.77 20.33 -1.92
C LEU A 183 -19.83 21.83 -2.13
N LYS A 184 -18.71 22.55 -1.92
CA LYS A 184 -18.62 24.00 -2.19
C LYS A 184 -18.53 24.31 -3.68
N GLU A 185 -17.77 23.49 -4.42
CA GLU A 185 -17.57 23.65 -5.87
C GLU A 185 -18.85 23.35 -6.67
N ASN A 186 -19.67 22.42 -6.19
CA ASN A 186 -20.93 22.02 -6.81
C ASN A 186 -22.14 22.91 -6.44
N LYS A 187 -21.98 23.99 -5.64
CA LYS A 187 -23.07 24.93 -5.41
C LYS A 187 -23.27 25.79 -6.65
N PRO A 188 -24.49 25.83 -7.23
CA PRO A 188 -24.76 26.69 -8.36
C PRO A 188 -24.54 28.15 -7.97
N ASN A 189 -23.82 28.87 -8.82
CA ASN A 189 -23.56 30.30 -8.66
C ASN A 189 -24.91 31.04 -8.61
N LYS A 190 -25.37 31.45 -7.43
CA LYS A 190 -26.66 32.12 -7.23
C LYS A 190 -26.65 33.61 -7.68
N ASN A 191 -25.63 34.00 -8.45
CA ASN A 191 -25.51 35.35 -9.01
C ASN A 191 -25.67 35.29 -10.54
N LYS A 192 -26.91 35.11 -11.00
CA LYS A 192 -27.39 35.57 -12.33
C LYS A 192 -28.79 36.13 -12.18
#